data_54db267aae28e8376e9e449564914769
#
_entry.id   54db267aae28e8376e9e449564914769
#
_cell.length_a   1.000
_cell.length_b   1.000
_cell.length_c   1.000
_cell.angle_alpha   90.00
_cell.angle_beta   90.00
_cell.angle_gamma   90.00
#
_symmetry.space_group_name_H-M   'P 1'
#
loop_
_entity.id
_entity.type
_entity.pdbx_description
1 polymer ?
#
loop_
_entity_poly.entity_id
_entity_poly.type
_entity_poly.pdbx_seq_one_letter_code
_entity_poly.pdbx_strand_id
1 'polypeptide(L)'
;MIVGIESGIHNQNLVNSQKRIIEGGSWKQQRVVMIIPAAKTIPTKVYLSHCSLMFPPNNGSFKMAAIGLEVGEAFSSAIEQVLSHPELSQWEYILTIEHDNIPPADGLLRLIQAMEKNPHLSCIGGLYWTKGEGGVPQIWGDAKDPNINFRPQPPDINGGLVECCGTGMGFNLWRISMFKDSNLRRPWFKTLTGIEGQGIGTQDLYFWADARKHGYRCAIDCSVKVGHYDLNSDITW
;
A
#
# COMPACT_ATOMS: atom_id res chain seq x y z
N MET A 1 18.15 24.89 15.06
CA MET A 1 16.68 24.86 14.89
C MET A 1 16.29 23.39 14.90
N ILE A 2 15.69 22.93 15.97
CA ILE A 2 15.16 21.56 16.01
C ILE A 2 13.85 21.63 15.24
N VAL A 3 13.82 21.05 14.06
CA VAL A 3 12.56 20.86 13.34
C VAL A 3 11.73 19.90 14.20
N GLY A 4 10.68 20.41 14.81
CA GLY A 4 9.75 19.56 15.57
C GLY A 4 9.20 18.50 14.63
N ILE A 5 9.37 17.24 15.00
CA ILE A 5 8.66 16.15 14.35
C ILE A 5 7.20 16.38 14.68
N GLU A 6 6.40 16.75 13.69
CA GLU A 6 4.95 16.79 13.87
C GLU A 6 4.47 15.42 14.33
N SER A 7 4.10 15.31 15.60
CA SER A 7 3.45 14.14 16.15
C SER A 7 1.97 14.14 15.77
N GLY A 8 1.68 13.95 14.49
CA GLY A 8 0.31 13.78 14.02
C GLY A 8 -0.24 12.38 14.32
N ILE A 9 -1.52 12.17 14.02
CA ILE A 9 -2.17 10.86 14.13
C ILE A 9 -1.44 9.77 13.31
N HIS A 10 -0.62 10.17 12.33
CA HIS A 10 0.16 9.29 11.48
C HIS A 10 1.49 8.83 12.10
N ASN A 11 1.95 9.49 13.15
CA ASN A 11 3.16 9.14 13.91
C ASN A 11 2.84 8.36 15.19
N GLN A 12 1.77 7.59 15.16
CA GLN A 12 1.25 6.94 16.35
C GLN A 12 2.20 5.91 16.92
N ASN A 13 2.48 6.09 18.21
CA ASN A 13 2.93 5.03 19.10
C ASN A 13 4.30 4.41 18.81
N LEU A 14 5.36 5.24 18.77
CA LEU A 14 6.73 4.72 18.84
C LEU A 14 6.92 3.73 19.98
N VAL A 15 6.30 3.95 21.14
CA VAL A 15 6.34 3.04 22.30
C VAL A 15 5.71 1.69 21.97
N ASN A 16 4.52 1.68 21.35
CA ASN A 16 3.87 0.43 20.95
C ASN A 16 4.61 -0.28 19.81
N SER A 17 5.25 0.47 18.93
CA SER A 17 6.09 -0.07 17.86
C SER A 17 7.34 -0.73 18.43
N GLN A 18 8.02 -0.08 19.37
CA GLN A 18 9.17 -0.65 20.06
C GLN A 18 8.79 -1.90 20.86
N LYS A 19 7.63 -1.88 21.54
CA LYS A 19 7.10 -3.04 22.24
C LYS A 19 6.89 -4.22 21.28
N ARG A 20 6.29 -4.00 20.11
CA ARG A 20 6.14 -5.04 19.06
C ARG A 20 7.46 -5.59 18.57
N ILE A 21 8.47 -4.74 18.39
CA ILE A 21 9.81 -5.19 17.98
C ILE A 21 10.43 -6.09 19.06
N ILE A 22 10.27 -5.74 20.31
CA ILE A 22 10.81 -6.50 21.46
C ILE A 22 10.05 -7.82 21.65
N GLU A 23 8.73 -7.79 21.66
CA GLU A 23 7.86 -8.95 21.87
C GLU A 23 7.77 -9.88 20.67
N GLY A 24 8.11 -9.38 19.50
CA GLY A 24 7.96 -9.90 18.16
C GLY A 24 7.70 -11.38 17.96
N GLY A 25 6.78 -11.62 17.04
CA GLY A 25 6.38 -12.93 16.55
C GLY A 25 7.09 -13.33 15.24
N SER A 26 6.43 -14.17 14.46
CA SER A 26 6.90 -14.70 13.17
C SER A 26 7.19 -13.61 12.14
N TRP A 27 6.53 -12.46 12.21
CA TRP A 27 6.78 -11.31 11.33
C TRP A 27 8.23 -10.81 11.33
N LYS A 28 9.04 -11.12 12.37
CA LYS A 28 10.49 -10.86 12.38
C LYS A 28 11.24 -11.55 11.26
N GLN A 29 10.73 -12.67 10.78
CA GLN A 29 11.33 -13.47 9.72
C GLN A 29 10.97 -12.96 8.32
N GLN A 30 9.96 -12.11 8.19
CA GLN A 30 9.42 -11.65 6.92
C GLN A 30 10.34 -10.64 6.25
N ARG A 31 10.60 -10.82 4.95
CA ARG A 31 11.42 -9.94 4.12
C ARG A 31 10.53 -9.12 3.20
N VAL A 32 10.85 -7.84 3.03
CA VAL A 32 9.98 -6.89 2.37
C VAL A 32 10.74 -6.04 1.35
N VAL A 33 10.27 -6.03 0.11
CA VAL A 33 10.70 -5.06 -0.90
C VAL A 33 9.74 -3.87 -0.87
N MET A 34 10.23 -2.67 -0.60
CA MET A 34 9.44 -1.43 -0.66
C MET A 34 9.61 -0.78 -2.02
N ILE A 35 8.51 -0.48 -2.69
CA ILE A 35 8.45 0.19 -4.01
C ILE A 35 7.78 1.54 -3.86
N ILE A 36 8.45 2.60 -4.32
CA ILE A 36 7.98 3.98 -4.31
C ILE A 36 7.94 4.50 -5.74
N PRO A 37 6.77 4.69 -6.36
CA PRO A 37 6.69 5.46 -7.60
C PRO A 37 6.87 6.94 -7.28
N ALA A 38 7.72 7.62 -8.02
CA ALA A 38 7.95 9.05 -7.83
C ALA A 38 8.12 9.75 -9.18
N ALA A 39 7.52 10.92 -9.35
CA ALA A 39 7.68 11.70 -10.58
C ALA A 39 9.13 12.21 -10.71
N LYS A 40 9.56 13.09 -9.80
CA LYS A 40 10.93 13.63 -9.73
C LYS A 40 11.37 13.88 -8.29
N THR A 41 10.44 14.24 -7.42
CA THR A 41 10.70 14.65 -6.04
C THR A 41 9.67 14.01 -5.12
N ILE A 42 10.06 13.85 -3.86
CA ILE A 42 9.17 13.45 -2.78
C ILE A 42 9.11 14.63 -1.80
N PRO A 43 7.93 15.09 -1.36
CA PRO A 43 7.84 16.14 -0.36
C PRO A 43 8.58 15.74 0.92
N THR A 44 9.30 16.67 1.54
CA THR A 44 10.13 16.39 2.72
C THR A 44 9.34 15.74 3.86
N LYS A 45 8.11 16.17 4.09
CA LYS A 45 7.20 15.62 5.11
C LYS A 45 6.92 14.13 4.85
N VAL A 46 6.64 13.78 3.61
CA VAL A 46 6.42 12.39 3.18
C VAL A 46 7.69 11.57 3.30
N TYR A 47 8.82 12.10 2.81
CA TYR A 47 10.12 11.44 2.89
C TYR A 47 10.51 11.10 4.33
N LEU A 48 10.32 12.02 5.28
CA LEU A 48 10.59 11.78 6.70
C LEU A 48 9.68 10.68 7.28
N SER A 49 8.42 10.63 6.88
CA SER A 49 7.52 9.53 7.25
C SER A 49 8.02 8.18 6.71
N HIS A 50 8.43 8.13 5.43
CA HIS A 50 8.98 6.90 4.85
C HIS A 50 10.29 6.46 5.54
N CYS A 51 11.12 7.42 5.99
CA CYS A 51 12.33 7.12 6.76
C CYS A 51 12.03 6.57 8.16
N SER A 52 10.91 6.98 8.77
CA SER A 52 10.49 6.53 10.10
C SER A 52 9.81 5.16 10.09
N LEU A 53 9.47 4.62 8.91
CA LEU A 53 8.77 3.35 8.78
C LEU A 53 9.64 2.19 9.29
N MET A 54 9.09 1.43 10.23
CA MET A 54 9.77 0.29 10.86
C MET A 54 9.63 -0.96 10.00
N PHE A 55 10.78 -1.57 9.71
CA PHE A 55 10.87 -2.86 9.03
C PHE A 55 11.15 -3.99 10.02
N PRO A 56 10.83 -5.25 9.66
CA PRO A 56 11.26 -6.40 10.45
C PRO A 56 12.77 -6.39 10.67
N PRO A 57 13.26 -6.66 11.90
CA PRO A 57 14.69 -6.55 12.24
C PRO A 57 15.49 -7.80 11.81
N ASN A 58 15.51 -8.11 10.52
CA ASN A 58 16.13 -9.34 9.96
C ASN A 58 17.04 -9.09 8.76
N ASN A 59 17.44 -7.84 8.51
CA ASN A 59 18.18 -7.40 7.31
C ASN A 59 17.51 -7.72 5.95
N GLY A 60 16.26 -8.21 5.96
CA GLY A 60 15.45 -8.52 4.79
C GLY A 60 14.58 -7.33 4.37
N SER A 61 15.18 -6.16 4.18
CA SER A 61 14.50 -4.98 3.65
C SER A 61 15.27 -4.40 2.46
N PHE A 62 14.56 -4.21 1.36
CA PHE A 62 15.10 -3.55 0.17
C PHE A 62 14.15 -2.42 -0.24
N LYS A 63 14.70 -1.26 -0.58
CA LYS A 63 13.91 -0.09 -0.99
C LYS A 63 14.31 0.30 -2.41
N MET A 64 13.32 0.50 -3.27
CA MET A 64 13.52 0.96 -4.63
C MET A 64 12.53 2.07 -4.99
N ALA A 65 12.96 3.02 -5.80
CA ALA A 65 12.13 4.07 -6.35
C ALA A 65 12.05 3.92 -7.87
N ALA A 66 10.84 3.92 -8.41
CA ALA A 66 10.60 4.00 -9.84
C ALA A 66 10.31 5.46 -10.20
N ILE A 67 11.27 6.11 -10.89
CA ILE A 67 11.26 7.56 -11.08
C ILE A 67 10.93 7.91 -12.52
N GLY A 68 10.00 8.88 -12.72
CA GLY A 68 9.73 9.51 -14.02
C GLY A 68 8.86 8.69 -14.95
N LEU A 69 8.25 7.61 -14.47
CA LEU A 69 7.28 6.81 -15.20
C LEU A 69 5.85 7.20 -14.79
N GLU A 70 4.88 6.83 -15.62
CA GLU A 70 3.46 6.84 -15.22
C GLU A 70 3.28 5.85 -14.05
N VAL A 71 2.38 6.14 -13.12
CA VAL A 71 2.27 5.41 -11.85
C VAL A 71 2.03 3.90 -12.04
N GLY A 72 1.16 3.50 -12.96
CA GLY A 72 0.89 2.08 -13.25
C GLY A 72 2.10 1.39 -13.89
N GLU A 73 2.79 2.07 -14.80
CA GLU A 73 4.03 1.60 -15.40
C GLU A 73 5.15 1.49 -14.37
N ALA A 74 5.27 2.46 -13.46
CA ALA A 74 6.26 2.46 -12.39
C ALA A 74 6.10 1.23 -11.49
N PHE A 75 4.87 0.95 -11.02
CA PHE A 75 4.61 -0.24 -10.21
C PHE A 75 4.85 -1.54 -10.99
N SER A 76 4.33 -1.66 -12.21
CA SER A 76 4.49 -2.87 -13.02
C SER A 76 5.96 -3.17 -13.31
N SER A 77 6.72 -2.17 -13.76
CA SER A 77 8.16 -2.32 -14.07
C SER A 77 8.99 -2.66 -12.82
N ALA A 78 8.70 -2.02 -11.67
CA ALA A 78 9.40 -2.30 -10.43
C ALA A 78 9.13 -3.74 -9.95
N ILE A 79 7.88 -4.21 -10.02
CA ILE A 79 7.52 -5.59 -9.66
C ILE A 79 8.21 -6.59 -10.60
N GLU A 80 8.26 -6.33 -11.91
CA GLU A 80 9.00 -7.18 -12.86
C GLU A 80 10.48 -7.28 -12.52
N GLN A 81 11.12 -6.17 -12.12
CA GLN A 81 12.51 -6.19 -11.65
C GLN A 81 12.68 -7.03 -10.39
N VAL A 82 11.76 -6.91 -9.40
CA VAL A 82 11.77 -7.76 -8.20
C VAL A 82 11.65 -9.23 -8.56
N LEU A 83 10.73 -9.60 -9.44
CA LEU A 83 10.51 -10.99 -9.85
C LEU A 83 11.66 -11.57 -10.67
N SER A 84 12.38 -10.73 -11.40
CA SER A 84 13.56 -11.13 -12.19
C SER A 84 14.82 -11.25 -11.34
N HIS A 85 14.83 -10.67 -10.14
CA HIS A 85 16.01 -10.73 -9.26
C HIS A 85 16.05 -12.07 -8.49
N PRO A 86 17.15 -12.85 -8.56
CA PRO A 86 17.21 -14.20 -8.00
C PRO A 86 16.86 -14.27 -6.50
N GLU A 87 17.30 -13.30 -5.73
CA GLU A 87 17.08 -13.24 -4.28
C GLU A 87 15.73 -12.58 -3.96
N LEU A 88 15.44 -11.37 -4.47
CA LEU A 88 14.24 -10.61 -4.11
C LEU A 88 12.96 -11.35 -4.48
N SER A 89 12.98 -12.11 -5.57
CA SER A 89 11.84 -12.93 -5.98
C SER A 89 11.47 -14.02 -4.98
N GLN A 90 12.37 -14.38 -4.07
CA GLN A 90 12.14 -15.39 -3.03
C GLN A 90 11.67 -14.77 -1.69
N TRP A 91 11.52 -13.46 -1.65
CA TRP A 91 11.02 -12.78 -0.45
C TRP A 91 9.49 -12.92 -0.33
N GLU A 92 8.99 -12.60 0.86
CA GLU A 92 7.58 -12.84 1.20
C GLU A 92 6.67 -11.74 0.69
N TYR A 93 7.12 -10.47 0.79
CA TYR A 93 6.23 -9.32 0.57
C TYR A 93 6.84 -8.23 -0.30
N ILE A 94 5.96 -7.56 -1.04
CA ILE A 94 6.16 -6.23 -1.61
C ILE A 94 5.31 -5.24 -0.81
N LEU A 95 5.89 -4.13 -0.38
CA LEU A 95 5.20 -2.96 0.13
C LEU A 95 5.18 -1.90 -0.97
N THR A 96 4.00 -1.53 -1.45
CA THR A 96 3.84 -0.35 -2.30
C THR A 96 3.46 0.85 -1.46
N ILE A 97 4.08 2.00 -1.71
CA ILE A 97 3.78 3.25 -1.05
C ILE A 97 3.93 4.40 -2.04
N GLU A 98 2.90 5.23 -2.19
CA GLU A 98 2.97 6.39 -3.08
C GLU A 98 3.72 7.56 -2.43
N HIS A 99 4.29 8.42 -3.29
CA HIS A 99 5.19 9.51 -2.90
C HIS A 99 4.50 10.67 -2.16
N ASP A 100 3.21 10.57 -1.92
CA ASP A 100 2.37 11.54 -1.20
C ASP A 100 1.58 10.90 -0.03
N ASN A 101 1.84 9.64 0.29
CA ASN A 101 1.26 8.98 1.45
C ASN A 101 2.18 8.98 2.67
N ILE A 102 1.59 9.23 3.82
CA ILE A 102 2.25 9.35 5.13
C ILE A 102 1.76 8.21 6.03
N PRO A 103 2.42 7.04 6.02
CA PRO A 103 2.06 5.93 6.88
C PRO A 103 2.48 6.17 8.34
N PRO A 104 1.82 5.54 9.33
CA PRO A 104 2.31 5.48 10.69
C PRO A 104 3.60 4.65 10.75
N ALA A 105 4.50 5.00 11.68
CA ALA A 105 5.82 4.35 11.78
C ALA A 105 5.75 2.82 11.92
N ASP A 106 4.74 2.30 12.62
CA ASP A 106 4.50 0.87 12.81
C ASP A 106 3.57 0.24 11.75
N GLY A 107 3.17 1.01 10.74
CA GLY A 107 2.17 0.59 9.76
C GLY A 107 2.53 -0.70 9.04
N LEU A 108 3.76 -0.82 8.55
CA LEU A 108 4.23 -2.04 7.89
C LEU A 108 4.16 -3.26 8.83
N LEU A 109 4.61 -3.13 10.07
CA LEU A 109 4.60 -4.25 11.03
C LEU A 109 3.17 -4.71 11.34
N ARG A 110 2.21 -3.78 11.40
CA ARG A 110 0.79 -4.10 11.58
C ARG A 110 0.21 -4.82 10.37
N LEU A 111 0.52 -4.35 9.16
CA LEU A 111 0.09 -5.04 7.94
C LEU A 111 0.66 -6.45 7.84
N ILE A 112 1.94 -6.67 8.21
CA ILE A 112 2.53 -8.02 8.25
C ILE A 112 1.78 -8.91 9.25
N GLN A 113 1.53 -8.43 10.47
CA GLN A 113 0.76 -9.18 11.48
C GLN A 113 -0.65 -9.52 11.00
N ALA A 114 -1.30 -8.57 10.31
CA ALA A 114 -2.63 -8.80 9.71
C ALA A 114 -2.58 -9.85 8.59
N MET A 115 -1.56 -9.78 7.71
CA MET A 115 -1.35 -10.77 6.64
C MET A 115 -1.11 -12.19 7.18
N GLU A 116 -0.34 -12.33 8.26
CA GLU A 116 -0.08 -13.64 8.88
C GLU A 116 -1.34 -14.25 9.49
N LYS A 117 -2.19 -13.43 10.11
CA LYS A 117 -3.47 -13.87 10.67
C LYS A 117 -4.52 -14.21 9.62
N ASN A 118 -4.37 -13.69 8.40
CA ASN A 118 -5.33 -13.84 7.30
C ASN A 118 -4.65 -14.42 6.05
N PRO A 119 -4.30 -15.71 6.05
CA PRO A 119 -3.54 -16.33 4.96
C PRO A 119 -4.30 -16.37 3.61
N HIS A 120 -5.62 -16.20 3.62
CA HIS A 120 -6.47 -16.13 2.42
C HIS A 120 -6.38 -14.77 1.71
N LEU A 121 -5.85 -13.74 2.36
CA LEU A 121 -5.66 -12.42 1.75
C LEU A 121 -4.31 -12.36 1.02
N SER A 122 -4.33 -11.79 -0.15
CA SER A 122 -3.15 -11.58 -0.99
C SER A 122 -2.58 -10.16 -0.88
N CYS A 123 -3.41 -9.24 -0.40
CA CYS A 123 -3.04 -7.85 -0.15
C CYS A 123 -3.81 -7.30 1.07
N ILE A 124 -3.12 -6.53 1.91
CA ILE A 124 -3.75 -5.71 2.93
C ILE A 124 -3.17 -4.29 2.82
N GLY A 125 -4.06 -3.30 2.71
CA GLY A 125 -3.69 -1.88 2.69
C GLY A 125 -3.99 -1.17 4.01
N GLY A 126 -3.38 -0.01 4.20
CA GLY A 126 -3.76 0.96 5.23
C GLY A 126 -4.92 1.84 4.76
N LEU A 127 -5.66 2.37 5.72
CA LEU A 127 -6.81 3.25 5.47
C LEU A 127 -6.34 4.68 5.17
N TYR A 128 -6.74 5.20 4.02
CA TYR A 128 -6.59 6.61 3.65
C TYR A 128 -7.74 7.07 2.75
N TRP A 129 -7.85 8.37 2.54
CA TRP A 129 -8.89 9.00 1.72
C TRP A 129 -8.31 9.65 0.48
N THR A 130 -9.16 9.86 -0.54
CA THR A 130 -8.84 10.78 -1.63
C THR A 130 -8.65 12.18 -1.07
N LYS A 131 -7.80 12.99 -1.74
CA LYS A 131 -7.58 14.40 -1.35
C LYS A 131 -8.84 15.24 -1.60
N GLY A 132 -8.99 16.29 -0.80
CA GLY A 132 -10.03 17.29 -0.95
C GLY A 132 -11.26 17.09 -0.07
N GLU A 133 -12.07 18.14 0.05
CA GLU A 133 -13.33 18.07 0.76
C GLU A 133 -14.26 17.03 0.14
N GLY A 134 -14.86 16.18 0.96
CA GLY A 134 -15.69 15.08 0.49
C GLY A 134 -14.91 13.87 -0.03
N GLY A 135 -13.62 13.78 0.31
CA GLY A 135 -12.80 12.63 -0.02
C GLY A 135 -13.43 11.31 0.42
N VAL A 136 -13.21 10.25 -0.36
CA VAL A 136 -13.74 8.91 -0.08
C VAL A 136 -12.62 7.98 0.38
N PRO A 137 -12.91 7.03 1.29
CA PRO A 137 -11.93 6.04 1.72
C PRO A 137 -11.54 5.14 0.55
N GLN A 138 -10.27 4.75 0.49
CA GLN A 138 -9.75 3.89 -0.57
C GLN A 138 -10.05 2.41 -0.31
N ILE A 139 -11.35 2.13 -0.06
CA ILE A 139 -11.96 0.83 0.13
C ILE A 139 -13.02 0.65 -0.95
N TRP A 140 -12.77 -0.23 -1.93
CA TRP A 140 -13.59 -0.30 -3.12
C TRP A 140 -14.36 -1.62 -3.21
N GLY A 141 -15.68 -1.54 -3.20
CA GLY A 141 -16.60 -2.67 -3.39
C GLY A 141 -16.69 -3.63 -2.20
N ASP A 142 -17.85 -4.23 -2.01
CA ASP A 142 -18.07 -5.26 -1.00
C ASP A 142 -17.53 -6.61 -1.48
N ALA A 143 -16.60 -7.20 -0.74
CA ALA A 143 -16.04 -8.52 -1.07
C ALA A 143 -17.07 -9.66 -1.05
N LYS A 144 -18.21 -9.45 -0.40
CA LYS A 144 -19.32 -10.44 -0.32
C LYS A 144 -20.28 -10.34 -1.52
N ASP A 145 -20.23 -9.24 -2.27
CA ASP A 145 -21.02 -9.10 -3.48
C ASP A 145 -20.47 -10.07 -4.53
N PRO A 146 -21.30 -10.93 -5.12
CA PRO A 146 -20.90 -11.82 -6.19
C PRO A 146 -20.45 -11.08 -7.45
N ASN A 147 -20.95 -9.84 -7.64
CA ASN A 147 -20.54 -8.98 -8.73
C ASN A 147 -19.42 -8.06 -8.29
N ILE A 148 -18.28 -8.12 -8.98
CA ILE A 148 -17.17 -7.19 -8.73
C ILE A 148 -17.67 -5.76 -8.99
N ASN A 149 -17.62 -4.93 -7.96
CA ASN A 149 -17.92 -3.51 -8.07
C ASN A 149 -16.86 -2.69 -7.33
N PHE A 150 -16.76 -1.42 -7.65
CA PHE A 150 -15.80 -0.50 -7.07
C PHE A 150 -16.50 0.75 -6.49
N ARG A 151 -17.61 0.53 -5.79
CA ARG A 151 -18.26 1.59 -5.03
C ARG A 151 -17.50 1.81 -3.71
N PRO A 152 -17.31 3.06 -3.26
CA PRO A 152 -16.68 3.32 -1.98
C PRO A 152 -17.41 2.63 -0.83
N GLN A 153 -16.65 1.97 0.06
CA GLN A 153 -17.16 1.32 1.25
C GLN A 153 -16.79 2.11 2.50
N PRO A 154 -17.64 2.18 3.52
CA PRO A 154 -17.28 2.82 4.78
C PRO A 154 -16.19 2.01 5.50
N PRO A 155 -15.24 2.67 6.20
CA PRO A 155 -14.28 2.00 7.04
C PRO A 155 -14.93 1.43 8.30
N ASP A 156 -14.29 0.42 8.91
CA ASP A 156 -14.65 0.00 10.26
C ASP A 156 -14.16 1.04 11.28
N ILE A 157 -15.09 1.68 11.97
CA ILE A 157 -14.81 2.71 12.98
C ILE A 157 -14.04 2.15 14.19
N ASN A 158 -14.10 0.84 14.44
CA ASN A 158 -13.36 0.15 15.50
C ASN A 158 -11.95 -0.27 15.08
N GLY A 159 -11.55 0.02 13.84
CA GLY A 159 -10.22 -0.28 13.32
C GLY A 159 -10.02 -1.74 12.90
N GLY A 160 -11.10 -2.46 12.57
CA GLY A 160 -11.03 -3.84 12.04
C GLY A 160 -10.61 -3.90 10.58
N LEU A 161 -10.45 -5.13 10.08
CA LEU A 161 -10.22 -5.41 8.66
C LEU A 161 -11.53 -5.32 7.89
N VAL A 162 -11.52 -4.58 6.79
CA VAL A 162 -12.62 -4.51 5.82
C VAL A 162 -12.18 -5.20 4.53
N GLU A 163 -12.67 -6.40 4.28
CA GLU A 163 -12.47 -7.07 2.99
C GLU A 163 -13.25 -6.33 1.89
N CYS A 164 -12.60 -6.13 0.74
CA CYS A 164 -13.15 -5.34 -0.36
C CYS A 164 -12.81 -5.95 -1.73
N CYS A 165 -13.38 -5.40 -2.79
CA CYS A 165 -13.08 -5.79 -4.16
C CYS A 165 -11.75 -5.21 -4.66
N GLY A 166 -11.33 -4.07 -4.10
CA GLY A 166 -10.08 -3.41 -4.48
C GLY A 166 -9.64 -2.37 -3.45
N THR A 167 -8.36 -2.05 -3.49
CA THR A 167 -7.71 -1.02 -2.65
C THR A 167 -7.01 -0.02 -3.55
N GLY A 168 -6.91 1.25 -3.12
CA GLY A 168 -5.95 2.18 -3.73
C GLY A 168 -4.50 1.77 -3.46
N MET A 169 -3.53 2.38 -4.13
CA MET A 169 -2.10 1.98 -4.06
C MET A 169 -1.28 2.70 -2.99
N GLY A 170 -1.88 3.61 -2.22
CA GLY A 170 -1.18 4.52 -1.32
C GLY A 170 -0.29 3.86 -0.26
N PHE A 171 -0.71 2.73 0.30
CA PHE A 171 0.09 1.97 1.27
C PHE A 171 -0.43 0.53 1.38
N ASN A 172 0.15 -0.40 0.63
CA ASN A 172 -0.31 -1.79 0.56
C ASN A 172 0.83 -2.79 0.72
N LEU A 173 0.56 -3.84 1.47
CA LEU A 173 1.41 -5.01 1.59
C LEU A 173 0.85 -6.15 0.74
N TRP A 174 1.65 -6.68 -0.18
CA TRP A 174 1.29 -7.72 -1.15
C TRP A 174 2.10 -8.98 -0.93
N ARG A 175 1.51 -10.15 -1.06
CA ARG A 175 2.29 -11.39 -1.18
C ARG A 175 2.96 -11.43 -2.54
N ILE A 176 4.29 -11.59 -2.60
CA ILE A 176 5.03 -11.70 -3.87
C ILE A 176 4.50 -12.84 -4.73
N SER A 177 4.08 -13.95 -4.11
CA SER A 177 3.53 -15.11 -4.82
C SER A 177 2.38 -14.79 -5.76
N MET A 178 1.58 -13.77 -5.44
CA MET A 178 0.47 -13.31 -6.29
C MET A 178 0.97 -12.86 -7.67
N PHE A 179 2.06 -12.11 -7.72
CA PHE A 179 2.61 -11.57 -8.99
C PHE A 179 3.36 -12.63 -9.82
N LYS A 180 3.60 -13.82 -9.27
CA LYS A 180 4.17 -14.97 -10.01
C LYS A 180 3.13 -15.74 -10.79
N ASP A 181 1.84 -15.51 -10.54
CA ASP A 181 0.76 -16.16 -11.27
C ASP A 181 0.70 -15.67 -12.72
N SER A 182 0.94 -16.59 -13.65
CA SER A 182 0.90 -16.32 -15.10
C SER A 182 -0.50 -16.05 -15.63
N ASN A 183 -1.56 -16.35 -14.88
CA ASN A 183 -2.93 -16.06 -15.27
C ASN A 183 -3.29 -14.59 -15.09
N LEU A 184 -2.57 -13.87 -14.20
CA LEU A 184 -2.79 -12.44 -14.04
C LEU A 184 -2.32 -11.67 -15.27
N ARG A 185 -3.19 -10.79 -15.72
CA ARG A 185 -2.94 -9.91 -16.86
C ARG A 185 -1.70 -9.04 -16.65
N ARG A 186 -0.91 -8.83 -17.71
CA ARG A 186 0.23 -7.90 -17.74
C ARG A 186 0.00 -6.80 -18.77
N PRO A 187 0.44 -5.55 -18.52
CA PRO A 187 0.96 -5.08 -17.24
C PRO A 187 -0.10 -5.20 -16.13
N TRP A 188 0.34 -5.42 -14.90
CA TRP A 188 -0.59 -5.55 -13.78
C TRP A 188 -1.36 -4.27 -13.51
N PHE A 189 -0.65 -3.14 -13.51
CA PHE A 189 -1.21 -1.82 -13.22
C PHE A 189 -1.19 -0.97 -14.49
N LYS A 190 -2.33 -0.35 -14.81
CA LYS A 190 -2.47 0.51 -15.98
C LYS A 190 -3.57 1.53 -15.76
N THR A 191 -3.23 2.80 -15.90
CA THR A 191 -4.24 3.87 -15.94
C THR A 191 -4.95 3.82 -17.29
N LEU A 192 -6.28 3.79 -17.27
CA LEU A 192 -7.11 3.82 -18.46
C LEU A 192 -7.55 5.26 -18.74
N THR A 193 -7.26 5.72 -19.93
CA THR A 193 -7.67 7.04 -20.42
C THR A 193 -8.60 6.90 -21.61
N GLY A 194 -9.60 7.79 -21.68
CA GLY A 194 -10.49 7.90 -22.84
C GLY A 194 -9.79 8.53 -24.05
N ILE A 195 -10.49 8.58 -25.18
CA ILE A 195 -9.96 9.11 -26.46
C ILE A 195 -9.53 10.59 -26.33
N GLU A 196 -10.21 11.36 -25.49
CA GLU A 196 -9.90 12.78 -25.24
C GLU A 196 -8.92 12.97 -24.05
N GLY A 197 -8.30 11.90 -23.56
CA GLY A 197 -7.33 11.95 -22.45
C GLY A 197 -7.93 12.00 -21.05
N GLN A 198 -9.27 11.98 -20.90
CA GLN A 198 -9.92 11.90 -19.59
C GLN A 198 -9.64 10.53 -18.93
N GLY A 199 -9.40 10.53 -17.62
CA GLY A 199 -9.27 9.29 -16.83
C GLY A 199 -10.59 8.52 -16.77
N ILE A 200 -10.60 7.26 -17.17
CA ILE A 200 -11.76 6.36 -17.11
C ILE A 200 -11.56 5.18 -16.17
N GLY A 201 -10.37 5.00 -15.65
CA GLY A 201 -10.05 3.97 -14.66
C GLY A 201 -8.65 4.14 -14.11
N THR A 202 -8.51 3.94 -12.81
CA THR A 202 -7.23 4.01 -12.11
C THR A 202 -6.47 2.69 -12.22
N GLN A 203 -5.15 2.74 -12.09
CA GLN A 203 -4.25 1.58 -12.23
C GLN A 203 -4.54 0.46 -11.22
N ASP A 204 -4.94 0.83 -10.02
CA ASP A 204 -5.30 -0.07 -8.94
C ASP A 204 -6.59 -0.86 -9.22
N LEU A 205 -7.65 -0.17 -9.64
CA LEU A 205 -8.92 -0.83 -9.97
C LEU A 205 -8.81 -1.66 -11.26
N TYR A 206 -7.96 -1.22 -12.22
CA TYR A 206 -7.62 -2.04 -13.37
C TYR A 206 -7.01 -3.39 -12.96
N PHE A 207 -6.09 -3.38 -12.00
CA PHE A 207 -5.49 -4.59 -11.45
C PHE A 207 -6.54 -5.47 -10.74
N TRP A 208 -7.30 -4.87 -9.81
CA TRP A 208 -8.29 -5.61 -9.02
C TRP A 208 -9.43 -6.20 -9.85
N ALA A 209 -9.82 -5.53 -10.94
CA ALA A 209 -10.81 -6.07 -11.87
C ALA A 209 -10.40 -7.42 -12.50
N ASP A 210 -9.11 -7.66 -12.62
CA ASP A 210 -8.54 -8.92 -13.10
C ASP A 210 -8.25 -9.89 -11.95
N ALA A 211 -7.52 -9.46 -10.94
CA ALA A 211 -7.10 -10.28 -9.81
C ALA A 211 -8.28 -10.95 -9.09
N ARG A 212 -9.40 -10.26 -8.92
CA ARG A 212 -10.63 -10.82 -8.33
C ARG A 212 -11.20 -11.99 -9.10
N LYS A 213 -11.11 -11.99 -10.44
CA LYS A 213 -11.57 -13.10 -11.30
C LYS A 213 -10.75 -14.37 -11.09
N HIS A 214 -9.49 -14.20 -10.68
CA HIS A 214 -8.57 -15.28 -10.37
C HIS A 214 -8.57 -15.68 -8.88
N GLY A 215 -9.56 -15.19 -8.10
CA GLY A 215 -9.76 -15.58 -6.71
C GLY A 215 -8.90 -14.82 -5.68
N TYR A 216 -8.11 -13.84 -6.10
CA TYR A 216 -7.31 -13.03 -5.18
C TYR A 216 -8.19 -12.11 -4.36
N ARG A 217 -7.85 -11.95 -3.08
CA ARG A 217 -8.62 -11.17 -2.10
C ARG A 217 -7.77 -10.11 -1.44
N CYS A 218 -8.40 -9.00 -1.10
CA CYS A 218 -7.77 -7.90 -0.38
C CYS A 218 -8.66 -7.35 0.74
N ALA A 219 -8.01 -6.64 1.66
CA ALA A 219 -8.66 -5.92 2.73
C ALA A 219 -7.93 -4.61 3.03
N ILE A 220 -8.61 -3.71 3.74
CA ILE A 220 -8.01 -2.54 4.38
C ILE A 220 -8.01 -2.77 5.90
N ASP A 221 -6.84 -2.59 6.52
CA ASP A 221 -6.70 -2.51 7.96
C ASP A 221 -7.02 -1.08 8.41
N CYS A 222 -8.25 -0.89 8.89
CA CYS A 222 -8.73 0.43 9.32
C CYS A 222 -8.03 0.96 10.58
N SER A 223 -7.22 0.15 11.25
CA SER A 223 -6.38 0.59 12.35
C SER A 223 -5.09 1.26 11.86
N VAL A 224 -4.63 0.96 10.65
CA VAL A 224 -3.44 1.56 10.03
C VAL A 224 -3.87 2.79 9.23
N LYS A 225 -3.89 3.94 9.90
CA LYS A 225 -4.32 5.20 9.28
C LYS A 225 -3.15 5.87 8.57
N VAL A 226 -3.32 6.14 7.29
CA VAL A 226 -2.31 6.71 6.41
C VAL A 226 -2.78 8.09 5.95
N GLY A 227 -1.95 9.09 6.10
CA GLY A 227 -2.24 10.44 5.59
C GLY A 227 -2.03 10.50 4.08
N HIS A 228 -2.83 11.31 3.41
CA HIS A 228 -2.69 11.61 1.99
C HIS A 228 -2.33 13.08 1.82
N TYR A 229 -1.06 13.37 1.59
CA TYR A 229 -0.53 14.73 1.56
C TYR A 229 -0.79 15.39 0.22
N ASP A 230 -1.33 16.60 0.27
CA ASP A 230 -1.45 17.48 -0.89
C ASP A 230 -0.40 18.58 -0.81
N LEU A 231 0.57 18.54 -1.72
CA LEU A 231 1.67 19.50 -1.78
C LEU A 231 1.19 20.93 -2.11
N ASN A 232 0.10 21.05 -2.87
CA ASN A 232 -0.38 22.37 -3.30
C ASN A 232 -1.05 23.15 -2.17
N SER A 233 -1.78 22.45 -1.31
CA SER A 233 -2.49 23.06 -0.17
C SER A 233 -1.76 22.90 1.16
N ASP A 234 -0.66 22.10 1.22
CA ASP A 234 0.05 21.70 2.45
C ASP A 234 -0.89 21.01 3.47
N ILE A 235 -1.94 20.32 2.99
CA ILE A 235 -2.89 19.61 3.83
C ILE A 235 -2.59 18.11 3.76
N THR A 236 -2.74 17.43 4.91
CA THR A 236 -2.76 15.97 4.99
C THR A 236 -4.19 15.53 5.30
N TRP A 237 -4.78 14.81 4.38
CA TRP A 237 -6.14 14.28 4.44
C TRP A 237 -6.18 12.92 5.14
#